data_0d36e5f684782f75ff5edd70c8abe050
#
_entry.id   0d36e5f684782f75ff5edd70c8abe050
#
_cell.length_a   1.000
_cell.length_b   1.000
_cell.length_c   1.000
_cell.angle_alpha   90.00
_cell.angle_beta   90.00
_cell.angle_gamma   90.00
#
_symmetry.space_group_name_H-M   'P 1'
#
loop_
_entity.id
_entity.type
_entity.pdbx_description
1 polymer ?
#
loop_
_entity_poly.entity_id
_entity_poly.type
_entity_poly.pdbx_seq_one_letter_code
_entity_poly.pdbx_strand_id
1 'polypeptide(L)'
;MLKYTVKRLLQSLVTIFLIATAVFLMMRCLPTDYYFTEEQLMKFTEEQKYAALEAAGLTDPIGTQLIHFYNDLLHLDFGTSRRIQNGATVVKVIGKKFGVSMRLGLTASAISLVVGVLMGILQAAFKDKVFDWILSLIHI
;
A
#
# COMPACT_ATOMS: atom_id res chain seq x y z
N MET A 1 -17.51 23.51 14.61
CA MET A 1 -16.47 23.05 13.68
C MET A 1 -15.54 22.02 14.33
N LEU A 2 -14.95 22.29 15.49
CA LEU A 2 -14.01 21.38 16.19
C LEU A 2 -14.57 19.96 16.44
N LYS A 3 -15.81 19.86 16.96
CA LYS A 3 -16.49 18.57 17.19
C LYS A 3 -16.59 17.69 15.94
N TYR A 4 -16.86 18.31 14.80
CA TYR A 4 -16.97 17.60 13.51
C TYR A 4 -15.60 17.08 13.04
N THR A 5 -14.56 17.91 13.15
CA THR A 5 -13.20 17.55 12.77
C THR A 5 -12.66 16.41 13.65
N VAL A 6 -12.84 16.50 14.97
CA VAL A 6 -12.43 15.45 15.92
C VAL A 6 -13.17 14.14 15.63
N LYS A 7 -14.48 14.18 15.36
CA LYS A 7 -15.24 12.98 15.00
C LYS A 7 -14.71 12.33 13.72
N ARG A 8 -14.39 13.13 12.68
CA ARG A 8 -13.81 12.61 11.44
C ARG A 8 -12.42 12.01 11.64
N LEU A 9 -11.60 12.68 12.46
CA LEU A 9 -10.26 12.17 12.80
C LEU A 9 -10.35 10.80 13.51
N LEU A 10 -11.23 10.67 14.48
CA LEU A 10 -11.45 9.40 15.18
C LEU A 10 -11.97 8.31 14.23
N GLN A 11 -12.91 8.64 13.35
CA GLN A 11 -13.39 7.70 12.34
C GLN A 11 -12.27 7.23 11.41
N SER A 12 -11.40 8.15 10.96
CA SER A 12 -10.25 7.81 10.12
C SER A 12 -9.26 6.91 10.85
N LEU A 13 -8.97 7.17 12.13
CA LEU A 13 -8.11 6.32 12.94
C LEU A 13 -8.68 4.90 13.10
N VAL A 14 -9.97 4.79 13.39
CA VAL A 14 -10.64 3.48 13.48
C VAL A 14 -10.57 2.74 12.14
N THR A 15 -10.79 3.43 11.03
CA THR A 15 -10.70 2.82 9.70
C THR A 15 -9.29 2.33 9.40
N ILE A 16 -8.26 3.13 9.71
CA ILE A 16 -6.86 2.73 9.54
C ILE A 16 -6.53 1.51 10.39
N PHE A 17 -6.99 1.50 11.65
CA PHE A 17 -6.80 0.37 12.56
C PHE A 17 -7.45 -0.91 12.01
N LEU A 18 -8.69 -0.83 11.55
CA LEU A 18 -9.40 -1.98 10.96
C LEU A 18 -8.70 -2.51 9.70
N ILE A 19 -8.26 -1.60 8.80
CA ILE A 19 -7.54 -1.99 7.58
C ILE A 19 -6.21 -2.64 7.94
N ALA A 20 -5.43 -2.05 8.85
CA ALA A 20 -4.14 -2.59 9.29
C ALA A 20 -4.30 -3.99 9.90
N THR A 21 -5.32 -4.17 10.77
CA THR A 21 -5.64 -5.48 11.35
C THR A 21 -6.03 -6.50 10.27
N ALA A 22 -6.88 -6.10 9.33
CA ALA A 22 -7.32 -6.99 8.25
C ALA A 22 -6.13 -7.43 7.38
N VAL A 23 -5.28 -6.49 6.98
CA VAL A 23 -4.06 -6.79 6.20
C VAL A 23 -3.12 -7.69 6.98
N PHE A 24 -2.91 -7.43 8.28
CA PHE A 24 -2.10 -8.29 9.15
C PHE A 24 -2.65 -9.73 9.15
N LEU A 25 -3.95 -9.92 9.38
CA LEU A 25 -4.57 -11.25 9.39
C LEU A 25 -4.47 -11.94 8.03
N MET A 26 -4.70 -11.21 6.94
CA MET A 26 -4.52 -11.75 5.58
C MET A 26 -3.09 -12.24 5.34
N MET A 27 -2.08 -11.51 5.79
CA MET A 27 -0.67 -11.92 5.68
C MET A 27 -0.40 -13.21 6.47
N ARG A 28 -1.10 -13.44 7.59
CA ARG A 28 -0.96 -14.68 8.39
C ARG A 28 -1.66 -15.90 7.79
N CYS A 29 -2.59 -15.68 6.86
CA CYS A 29 -3.20 -16.76 6.08
C CYS A 29 -2.31 -17.27 4.94
N LEU A 30 -1.19 -16.59 4.64
CA LEU A 30 -0.28 -17.03 3.61
C LEU A 30 0.54 -18.26 4.05
N PRO A 31 0.87 -19.17 3.13
CA PRO A 31 1.78 -20.28 3.41
C PRO A 31 3.13 -19.78 3.96
N THR A 32 3.74 -20.57 4.83
CA THR A 32 5.03 -20.24 5.47
C THR A 32 6.15 -20.00 4.46
N ASP A 33 6.11 -20.69 3.32
CA ASP A 33 7.08 -20.52 2.23
C ASP A 33 7.10 -19.11 1.65
N TYR A 34 5.98 -18.37 1.78
CA TYR A 34 5.90 -16.98 1.31
C TYR A 34 6.90 -16.05 2.01
N TYR A 35 7.31 -16.36 3.22
CA TYR A 35 8.26 -15.56 4.01
C TYR A 35 9.71 -15.74 3.59
N PHE A 36 10.00 -16.72 2.73
CA PHE A 36 11.34 -17.02 2.23
C PHE A 36 11.51 -16.61 0.76
N THR A 37 12.76 -16.32 0.38
CA THR A 37 13.11 -16.18 -1.03
C THR A 37 13.28 -17.55 -1.67
N GLU A 38 13.19 -17.64 -3.01
CA GLU A 38 13.37 -18.89 -3.73
C GLU A 38 14.74 -19.55 -3.44
N GLU A 39 15.79 -18.72 -3.31
CA GLU A 39 17.12 -19.20 -2.92
C GLU A 39 17.15 -19.81 -1.51
N GLN A 40 16.42 -19.23 -0.57
CA GLN A 40 16.31 -19.74 0.80
C GLN A 40 15.50 -21.04 0.83
N LEU A 41 14.43 -21.13 0.04
CA LEU A 41 13.64 -22.35 -0.08
C LEU A 41 14.44 -23.54 -0.62
N MET A 42 15.40 -23.26 -1.53
CA MET A 42 16.28 -24.31 -2.07
C MET A 42 17.43 -24.70 -1.14
N LYS A 43 17.89 -23.79 -0.29
CA LYS A 43 19.08 -23.98 0.55
C LYS A 43 18.78 -24.40 1.99
N PHE A 44 17.61 -24.02 2.51
CA PHE A 44 17.24 -24.25 3.90
C PHE A 44 16.64 -25.64 4.10
N THR A 45 17.09 -26.34 5.13
CA THR A 45 16.38 -27.50 5.65
C THR A 45 15.13 -27.07 6.37
N GLU A 46 14.17 -28.00 6.59
CA GLU A 46 12.93 -27.71 7.32
C GLU A 46 13.20 -27.17 8.75
N GLU A 47 14.25 -27.67 9.41
CA GLU A 47 14.68 -27.18 10.72
C GLU A 47 15.16 -25.73 10.67
N GLN A 48 15.91 -25.37 9.63
CA GLN A 48 16.39 -24.00 9.44
C GLN A 48 15.25 -23.03 9.08
N LYS A 49 14.27 -23.49 8.31
CA LYS A 49 13.05 -22.72 8.04
C LYS A 49 12.28 -22.47 9.33
N TYR A 50 12.08 -23.51 10.13
CA TYR A 50 11.37 -23.39 11.41
C TYR A 50 12.07 -22.42 12.36
N ALA A 51 13.39 -22.55 12.53
CA ALA A 51 14.19 -21.64 13.36
C ALA A 51 14.12 -20.19 12.87
N ALA A 52 14.11 -19.97 11.55
CA ALA A 52 13.98 -18.63 10.97
C ALA A 52 12.58 -18.02 11.18
N LEU A 53 11.52 -18.83 11.17
CA LEU A 53 10.16 -18.40 11.49
C LEU A 53 10.02 -18.08 12.98
N GLU A 54 10.59 -18.91 13.85
CA GLU A 54 10.62 -18.70 15.29
C GLU A 54 11.38 -17.42 15.67
N ALA A 55 12.58 -17.24 15.13
CA ALA A 55 13.35 -16.00 15.30
C ALA A 55 12.63 -14.74 14.80
N ALA A 56 11.64 -14.92 13.94
CA ALA A 56 10.79 -13.88 13.43
C ALA A 56 9.51 -13.66 14.24
N GLY A 57 9.27 -14.45 15.29
CA GLY A 57 8.03 -14.43 16.06
C GLY A 57 6.79 -14.89 15.28
N LEU A 58 7.00 -15.62 14.16
CA LEU A 58 5.91 -16.08 13.30
C LEU A 58 5.24 -17.37 13.81
N THR A 59 5.87 -18.03 14.76
CA THR A 59 5.36 -19.21 15.45
C THR A 59 4.53 -18.89 16.70
N ASP A 60 4.59 -17.63 17.16
CA ASP A 60 3.83 -17.18 18.32
C ASP A 60 2.31 -17.17 18.06
N PRO A 61 1.49 -17.21 19.12
CA PRO A 61 0.05 -17.02 18.98
C PRO A 61 -0.29 -15.70 18.25
N ILE A 62 -1.31 -15.75 17.37
CA ILE A 62 -1.70 -14.59 16.53
C ILE A 62 -1.94 -13.33 17.36
N GLY A 63 -2.49 -13.46 18.58
CA GLY A 63 -2.71 -12.33 19.48
C GLY A 63 -1.41 -11.65 19.91
N THR A 64 -0.38 -12.42 20.25
CA THR A 64 0.94 -11.89 20.61
C THR A 64 1.59 -11.20 19.43
N GLN A 65 1.53 -11.81 18.25
CA GLN A 65 2.04 -11.22 17.01
C GLN A 65 1.34 -9.88 16.66
N LEU A 66 0.03 -9.80 16.90
CA LEU A 66 -0.74 -8.58 16.67
C LEU A 66 -0.32 -7.46 17.63
N ILE A 67 -0.06 -7.79 18.89
CA ILE A 67 0.43 -6.82 19.89
C ILE A 67 1.80 -6.31 19.49
N HIS A 68 2.73 -7.19 19.10
CA HIS A 68 4.04 -6.80 18.59
C HIS A 68 3.93 -5.90 17.36
N PHE A 69 3.08 -6.26 16.41
CA PHE A 69 2.85 -5.46 15.20
C PHE A 69 2.39 -4.03 15.53
N TYR A 70 1.45 -3.85 16.46
CA TYR A 70 1.01 -2.52 16.85
C TYR A 70 2.06 -1.76 17.69
N ASN A 71 2.81 -2.46 18.51
CA ASN A 71 3.91 -1.86 19.26
C ASN A 71 4.99 -1.32 18.30
N ASP A 72 5.41 -2.11 17.32
CA ASP A 72 6.38 -1.70 16.31
C ASP A 72 5.85 -0.54 15.46
N LEU A 73 4.57 -0.59 15.08
CA LEU A 73 3.91 0.49 14.34
C LEU A 73 3.91 1.82 15.11
N LEU A 74 3.66 1.78 16.43
CA LEU A 74 3.69 2.97 17.29
C LEU A 74 5.09 3.55 17.43
N HIS A 75 6.14 2.71 17.35
CA HIS A 75 7.53 3.14 17.35
C HIS A 75 8.07 3.48 15.97
N LEU A 76 7.20 3.45 14.92
CA LEU A 76 7.57 3.65 13.52
C LEU A 76 8.64 2.65 13.03
N ASP A 77 8.73 1.50 13.68
CA ASP A 77 9.57 0.41 13.23
C ASP A 77 8.77 -0.51 12.29
N PHE A 78 9.03 -0.38 11.00
CA PHE A 78 8.42 -1.21 9.97
C PHE A 78 9.21 -2.48 9.66
N GLY A 79 10.25 -2.75 10.45
CA GLY A 79 11.10 -3.92 10.30
C GLY A 79 11.94 -3.94 9.01
N THR A 80 12.38 -5.13 8.67
CA THR A 80 13.23 -5.38 7.49
C THR A 80 12.49 -6.19 6.43
N SER A 81 12.73 -5.86 5.18
CA SER A 81 12.18 -6.61 4.04
C SER A 81 12.89 -7.95 3.90
N ARG A 82 12.12 -9.03 3.86
CA ARG A 82 12.65 -10.40 3.71
C ARG A 82 12.62 -10.90 2.27
N ARG A 83 11.65 -10.46 1.48
CA ARG A 83 11.44 -10.98 0.12
C ARG A 83 11.94 -10.07 -0.99
N ILE A 84 11.75 -8.73 -0.89
CA ILE A 84 12.07 -7.81 -1.99
C ILE A 84 13.54 -7.40 -1.98
N GLN A 85 14.06 -7.02 -0.82
CA GLN A 85 15.49 -6.74 -0.59
C GLN A 85 15.85 -7.28 0.79
N ASN A 86 16.42 -8.47 0.83
CA ASN A 86 16.72 -9.14 2.08
C ASN A 86 17.65 -8.28 2.95
N GLY A 87 17.23 -8.03 4.19
CA GLY A 87 17.95 -7.21 5.16
C GLY A 87 17.83 -5.68 5.01
N ALA A 88 17.16 -5.17 3.97
CA ALA A 88 16.91 -3.74 3.85
C ALA A 88 15.71 -3.32 4.70
N THR A 89 15.79 -2.15 5.37
CA THR A 89 14.64 -1.60 6.10
C THR A 89 13.47 -1.32 5.16
N VAL A 90 12.27 -1.65 5.59
CA VAL A 90 11.02 -1.44 4.80
C VAL A 90 10.88 0.01 4.38
N VAL A 91 11.21 0.96 5.25
CA VAL A 91 11.20 2.40 4.95
C VAL A 91 12.09 2.75 3.77
N LYS A 92 13.29 2.17 3.69
CA LYS A 92 14.23 2.42 2.57
C LYS A 92 13.70 1.84 1.26
N VAL A 93 13.10 0.66 1.30
CA VAL A 93 12.51 0.00 0.13
C VAL A 93 11.32 0.81 -0.39
N ILE A 94 10.41 1.24 0.51
CA ILE A 94 9.26 2.07 0.17
C ILE A 94 9.72 3.42 -0.38
N GLY A 95 10.67 4.08 0.29
CA GLY A 95 11.17 5.40 -0.13
C GLY A 95 11.70 5.43 -1.55
N LYS A 96 12.47 4.40 -1.95
CA LYS A 96 12.94 4.26 -3.33
C LYS A 96 11.80 4.12 -4.34
N LYS A 97 10.82 3.26 -4.04
CA LYS A 97 9.68 3.01 -4.93
C LYS A 97 8.69 4.18 -4.95
N PHE A 98 8.48 4.82 -3.80
CA PHE A 98 7.62 5.99 -3.66
C PHE A 98 8.08 7.16 -4.53
N GLY A 99 9.39 7.43 -4.59
CA GLY A 99 9.94 8.49 -5.44
C GLY A 99 9.63 8.29 -6.93
N VAL A 100 9.71 7.05 -7.41
CA VAL A 100 9.37 6.71 -8.81
C VAL A 100 7.86 6.85 -9.05
N SER A 101 7.04 6.28 -8.16
CA SER A 101 5.57 6.35 -8.26
C SER A 101 5.06 7.79 -8.19
N MET A 102 5.65 8.61 -7.34
CA MET A 102 5.30 10.03 -7.20
C MET A 102 5.60 10.82 -8.48
N ARG A 103 6.77 10.61 -9.07
CA ARG A 103 7.12 11.25 -10.35
C ARG A 103 6.15 10.84 -11.46
N LEU A 104 5.88 9.54 -11.57
CA LEU A 104 4.95 9.02 -12.56
C LEU A 104 3.52 9.57 -12.35
N GLY A 105 3.03 9.56 -11.11
CA GLY A 105 1.72 10.07 -10.76
C GLY A 105 1.58 11.57 -11.02
N LEU A 106 2.57 12.37 -10.64
CA LEU A 106 2.56 13.82 -10.88
C LEU A 106 2.63 14.15 -12.37
N THR A 107 3.48 13.46 -13.14
CA THR A 107 3.55 13.69 -14.59
C THR A 107 2.25 13.28 -15.29
N ALA A 108 1.68 12.14 -14.95
CA ALA A 108 0.39 11.70 -15.49
C ALA A 108 -0.74 12.69 -15.15
N SER A 109 -0.79 13.15 -13.87
CA SER A 109 -1.77 14.15 -13.44
C SER A 109 -1.62 15.49 -14.17
N ALA A 110 -0.40 15.95 -14.36
CA ALA A 110 -0.14 17.21 -15.09
C ALA A 110 -0.59 17.09 -16.56
N ILE A 111 -0.27 15.99 -17.23
CA ILE A 111 -0.71 15.75 -18.61
C ILE A 111 -2.24 15.66 -18.67
N SER A 112 -2.87 14.91 -17.77
CA SER A 112 -4.33 14.78 -17.70
C SER A 112 -5.02 16.12 -17.46
N LEU A 113 -4.46 16.98 -16.62
CA LEU A 113 -4.98 18.31 -16.36
C LEU A 113 -4.95 19.18 -17.64
N VAL A 114 -3.80 19.22 -18.31
CA VAL A 114 -3.64 20.02 -19.54
C VAL A 114 -4.58 19.52 -20.63
N VAL A 115 -4.61 18.21 -20.87
CA VAL A 115 -5.49 17.62 -21.89
C VAL A 115 -6.95 17.83 -21.52
N GLY A 116 -7.34 17.63 -20.25
CA GLY A 116 -8.72 17.81 -19.78
C GLY A 116 -9.20 19.26 -19.94
N VAL A 117 -8.35 20.25 -19.60
CA VAL A 117 -8.67 21.66 -19.77
C VAL A 117 -8.82 22.02 -21.26
N LEU A 118 -7.89 21.57 -22.11
CA LEU A 118 -7.95 21.82 -23.56
C LEU A 118 -9.23 21.20 -24.17
N MET A 119 -9.54 19.97 -23.79
CA MET A 119 -10.76 19.30 -24.27
C MET A 119 -12.01 20.00 -23.76
N GLY A 120 -12.04 20.47 -22.51
CA GLY A 120 -13.15 21.25 -21.96
C GLY A 120 -13.36 22.58 -22.70
N ILE A 121 -12.27 23.30 -23.04
CA ILE A 121 -12.31 24.53 -23.81
C ILE A 121 -12.87 24.25 -25.23
N LEU A 122 -12.35 23.19 -25.88
CA LEU A 122 -12.83 22.80 -27.22
C LEU A 122 -14.31 22.43 -27.20
N GLN A 123 -14.75 21.69 -26.21
CA GLN A 123 -16.16 21.34 -26.04
C GLN A 123 -17.05 22.58 -25.85
N ALA A 124 -16.61 23.55 -25.03
CA ALA A 124 -17.32 24.79 -24.82
C ALA A 124 -17.38 25.67 -26.09
N ALA A 125 -16.27 25.71 -26.86
CA ALA A 125 -16.18 26.47 -28.10
C ALA A 125 -17.00 25.88 -29.25
N PHE A 126 -17.14 24.57 -29.30
CA PHE A 126 -17.84 23.85 -30.38
C PHE A 126 -19.12 23.16 -29.90
N LYS A 127 -19.82 23.82 -28.96
CA LYS A 127 -21.11 23.39 -28.43
C LYS A 127 -22.09 23.08 -29.56
N ASP A 128 -22.90 22.03 -29.40
CA ASP A 128 -23.89 21.55 -30.37
C ASP A 128 -23.33 20.99 -31.70
N LYS A 129 -22.02 20.67 -31.78
CA LYS A 129 -21.41 20.03 -32.94
C LYS A 129 -21.08 18.55 -32.65
N VAL A 130 -20.67 17.83 -33.71
CA VAL A 130 -20.32 16.39 -33.64
C VAL A 130 -19.32 16.09 -32.54
N PHE A 131 -18.43 17.01 -32.22
CA PHE A 131 -17.45 16.91 -31.15
C PHE A 131 -18.09 16.83 -29.74
N ASP A 132 -19.14 17.60 -29.53
CA ASP A 132 -19.90 17.58 -28.27
C ASP A 132 -20.63 16.26 -28.07
N TRP A 133 -21.16 15.70 -29.17
CA TRP A 133 -21.82 14.39 -29.16
C TRP A 133 -20.89 13.23 -28.82
N ILE A 134 -19.68 13.21 -29.39
CA ILE A 134 -18.68 12.17 -29.13
C ILE A 134 -18.17 12.24 -27.70
N LEU A 135 -17.88 13.43 -27.18
CA LEU A 135 -17.40 13.63 -25.81
C LEU A 135 -18.50 13.41 -24.76
N SER A 136 -19.73 13.75 -25.06
CA SER A 136 -20.89 13.48 -24.21
C SER A 136 -21.18 11.98 -24.09
N LEU A 137 -20.88 11.19 -25.13
CA LEU A 137 -21.05 9.74 -25.13
C LEU A 137 -20.04 9.03 -24.19
N ILE A 138 -18.88 9.65 -23.94
CA ILE A 138 -17.85 9.13 -23.03
C ILE A 138 -18.19 9.47 -21.56
N HIS A 139 -19.14 10.38 -21.34
CA HIS A 139 -19.48 10.90 -20.00
C HIS A 139 -20.78 10.31 -19.40
N ILE A 140 -21.36 9.27 -20.02
CA ILE A 140 -22.50 8.52 -19.46
C ILE A 140 -22.00 7.46 -18.50
#